data_2dde1ad780b341316f21b3034258b9d6
#
_entry.id   2dde1ad780b341316f21b3034258b9d6
#
_cell.length_a   1.000
_cell.length_b   1.000
_cell.length_c   1.000
_cell.angle_alpha   90.00
_cell.angle_beta   90.00
_cell.angle_gamma   90.00
#
_symmetry.space_group_name_H-M   'P 1'
#
loop_
_entity.id
_entity.type
_entity.pdbx_description
1 polymer ?
#
loop_
_entity_poly.entity_id
_entity_poly.type
_entity_poly.pdbx_seq_one_letter_code
_entity_poly.pdbx_strand_id
1 'polypeptide(L)'
;MKLHHVQISMPRGEEDEGRRFYGEALGLHEVPKPPSLVGRGGCWFRAYDGDVIAAEIHLGVDDPFTPARKAHPGLVCATLRELEATAERIERAGYELSWAERDTFEGYIRFHACDGFGNRIEVMTPAG
;
A
#
# COMPACT_ATOMS: atom_id res chain seq x y z
N MET A 1 -7.78 -18.66 -11.79
CA MET A 1 -6.69 -18.16 -10.94
C MET A 1 -7.05 -16.77 -10.45
N LYS A 2 -6.76 -16.44 -9.17
CA LYS A 2 -7.03 -15.14 -8.57
C LYS A 2 -5.80 -14.66 -7.81
N LEU A 3 -5.59 -13.36 -7.77
CA LEU A 3 -4.57 -12.79 -6.89
C LEU A 3 -5.09 -12.85 -5.45
N HIS A 4 -4.30 -13.42 -4.53
CA HIS A 4 -4.66 -13.47 -3.11
C HIS A 4 -4.07 -12.27 -2.36
N HIS A 5 -2.77 -12.05 -2.52
CA HIS A 5 -2.06 -10.96 -1.85
C HIS A 5 -0.83 -10.54 -2.64
N VAL A 6 -0.31 -9.38 -2.30
CA VAL A 6 1.02 -8.92 -2.72
C VAL A 6 1.88 -8.83 -1.47
N GLN A 7 3.06 -9.44 -1.50
CA GLN A 7 4.05 -9.27 -0.45
C GLN A 7 5.03 -8.17 -0.81
N ILE A 8 5.25 -7.26 0.11
CA ILE A 8 6.16 -6.13 0.00
C ILE A 8 7.25 -6.31 1.04
N SER A 9 8.50 -6.14 0.63
CA SER A 9 9.64 -6.29 1.53
C SER A 9 9.77 -5.12 2.50
N MET A 10 10.25 -5.40 3.70
CA MET A 10 10.55 -4.41 4.73
C MET A 10 11.82 -4.80 5.50
N PRO A 11 12.53 -3.83 6.09
CA PRO A 11 13.64 -4.14 6.99
C PRO A 11 13.14 -4.74 8.31
N ARG A 12 13.98 -5.55 8.92
CA ARG A 12 13.64 -6.21 10.19
C ARG A 12 13.40 -5.19 11.31
N GLY A 13 12.33 -5.42 12.06
CA GLY A 13 12.05 -4.66 13.29
C GLY A 13 11.34 -3.33 13.09
N GLU A 14 10.94 -2.99 11.86
CA GLU A 14 10.32 -1.71 11.53
C GLU A 14 8.83 -1.81 11.22
N GLU A 15 8.13 -2.75 11.86
CA GLU A 15 6.69 -2.95 11.67
C GLU A 15 5.87 -1.71 12.00
N ASP A 16 6.31 -0.90 12.99
CA ASP A 16 5.59 0.33 13.35
C ASP A 16 5.60 1.36 12.22
N GLU A 17 6.70 1.45 11.46
CA GLU A 17 6.72 2.30 10.27
C GLU A 17 5.80 1.74 9.18
N GLY A 18 5.74 0.44 9.02
CA GLY A 18 4.78 -0.22 8.13
C GLY A 18 3.34 0.12 8.50
N ARG A 19 3.00 0.08 9.77
CA ARG A 19 1.67 0.45 10.29
C ARG A 19 1.35 1.91 10.04
N ARG A 20 2.34 2.79 10.19
CA ARG A 20 2.17 4.22 9.96
C ARG A 20 1.83 4.53 8.50
N PHE A 21 2.48 3.87 7.54
CA PHE A 21 2.18 4.07 6.12
C PHE A 21 0.93 3.31 5.68
N TYR A 22 0.95 1.98 5.80
CA TYR A 22 -0.14 1.13 5.25
C TYR A 22 -1.42 1.24 6.06
N GLY A 23 -1.33 1.36 7.37
CA GLY A 23 -2.48 1.49 8.26
C GLY A 23 -3.04 2.90 8.32
N GLU A 24 -2.22 3.87 8.72
CA GLU A 24 -2.70 5.22 8.98
C GLU A 24 -2.80 6.07 7.71
N ALA A 25 -1.72 6.19 6.94
CA ALA A 25 -1.69 7.06 5.77
C ALA A 25 -2.48 6.50 4.59
N LEU A 26 -2.25 5.25 4.23
CA LEU A 26 -2.93 4.59 3.11
C LEU A 26 -4.37 4.17 3.48
N GLY A 27 -4.63 3.88 4.76
CA GLY A 27 -5.96 3.60 5.24
C GLY A 27 -6.38 2.12 5.19
N LEU A 28 -5.42 1.21 5.11
CA LEU A 28 -5.71 -0.22 5.17
C LEU A 28 -5.89 -0.67 6.63
N HIS A 29 -6.56 -1.80 6.82
CA HIS A 29 -6.78 -2.39 8.13
C HIS A 29 -5.76 -3.48 8.43
N GLU A 30 -5.03 -3.35 9.54
CA GLU A 30 -4.14 -4.42 9.97
C GLU A 30 -4.94 -5.63 10.43
N VAL A 31 -4.49 -6.83 10.01
CA VAL A 31 -5.09 -8.11 10.42
C VAL A 31 -4.02 -8.99 11.05
N PRO A 32 -4.40 -9.87 12.01
CA PRO A 32 -3.43 -10.78 12.62
C PRO A 32 -2.89 -11.79 11.60
N LYS A 33 -1.61 -12.10 11.74
CA LYS A 33 -0.98 -13.19 10.98
C LYS A 33 -1.37 -14.53 11.59
N PRO A 34 -1.39 -15.61 10.78
CA PRO A 34 -1.51 -16.94 11.34
C PRO A 34 -0.43 -17.21 12.41
N PRO A 35 -0.76 -17.87 13.54
CA PRO A 35 0.21 -18.09 14.63
C PRO A 35 1.54 -18.70 14.19
N SER A 36 1.52 -19.59 13.20
CA SER A 36 2.73 -20.23 12.66
C SER A 36 3.68 -19.26 11.93
N LEU A 37 3.20 -18.07 11.54
CA LEU A 37 3.96 -17.08 10.78
C LEU A 37 4.37 -15.86 11.61
N VAL A 38 3.86 -15.71 12.82
CA VAL A 38 4.13 -14.54 13.68
C VAL A 38 5.63 -14.33 13.89
N GLY A 39 6.39 -15.40 14.14
CA GLY A 39 7.82 -15.31 14.43
C GLY A 39 8.70 -14.85 13.27
N ARG A 40 8.16 -14.78 12.03
CA ARG A 40 8.90 -14.32 10.88
C ARG A 40 9.00 -12.79 10.78
N GLY A 41 8.26 -12.06 11.61
CA GLY A 41 8.15 -10.61 11.53
C GLY A 41 7.24 -10.15 10.40
N GLY A 42 7.14 -8.82 10.24
CA GLY A 42 6.22 -8.22 9.29
C GLY A 42 4.80 -8.09 9.84
N CYS A 43 3.92 -7.54 9.03
CA CYS A 43 2.51 -7.36 9.39
C CYS A 43 1.65 -7.33 8.12
N TRP A 44 0.36 -7.64 8.29
CA TRP A 44 -0.57 -7.82 7.17
C TRP A 44 -1.71 -6.82 7.23
N PHE A 45 -2.13 -6.37 6.05
CA PHE A 45 -3.17 -5.34 5.92
C PHE A 45 -4.20 -5.76 4.87
N ARG A 46 -5.45 -5.30 5.06
CA ARG A 46 -6.54 -5.53 4.12
C ARG A 46 -7.33 -4.26 3.83
N ALA A 47 -7.87 -4.19 2.63
CA ALA A 47 -8.98 -3.32 2.29
C ALA A 47 -10.23 -4.16 2.10
N TYR A 48 -11.39 -3.61 2.44
CA TYR A 48 -12.68 -4.30 2.31
C TYR A 48 -13.63 -3.52 1.42
N ASP A 49 -14.44 -4.27 0.68
CA ASP A 49 -15.61 -3.74 -0.01
C ASP A 49 -16.82 -4.41 0.64
N GLY A 50 -17.49 -3.69 1.58
CA GLY A 50 -18.44 -4.31 2.49
C GLY A 50 -17.75 -5.38 3.33
N ASP A 51 -18.24 -6.63 3.25
CA ASP A 51 -17.67 -7.77 3.96
C ASP A 51 -16.62 -8.55 3.12
N VAL A 52 -16.36 -8.12 1.89
CA VAL A 52 -15.47 -8.80 0.96
C VAL A 52 -14.06 -8.21 1.07
N ILE A 53 -13.06 -9.08 1.14
CA ILE A 53 -11.66 -8.65 1.07
C ILE A 53 -11.39 -8.19 -0.37
N ALA A 54 -11.11 -6.91 -0.54
CA ALA A 54 -10.85 -6.31 -1.85
C ALA A 54 -9.36 -6.28 -2.19
N ALA A 55 -8.50 -6.12 -1.19
CA ALA A 55 -7.05 -6.14 -1.36
C ALA A 55 -6.38 -6.67 -0.10
N GLU A 56 -5.23 -7.29 -0.25
CA GLU A 56 -4.42 -7.79 0.86
C GLU A 56 -2.94 -7.54 0.58
N ILE A 57 -2.28 -6.85 1.52
CA ILE A 57 -0.85 -6.52 1.46
C ILE A 57 -0.18 -7.20 2.66
N HIS A 58 0.88 -7.95 2.39
CA HIS A 58 1.74 -8.54 3.41
C HIS A 58 3.07 -7.82 3.42
N LEU A 59 3.48 -7.25 4.55
CA LEU A 59 4.85 -6.80 4.72
C LEU A 59 5.67 -7.97 5.24
N GLY A 60 6.72 -8.33 4.52
CA GLY A 60 7.62 -9.42 4.86
C GLY A 60 9.05 -8.91 5.06
N VAL A 61 9.69 -9.40 6.12
CA VAL A 61 11.08 -9.03 6.41
C VAL A 61 12.01 -9.62 5.35
N ASP A 62 12.85 -8.76 4.77
CA ASP A 62 13.91 -9.13 3.84
C ASP A 62 15.24 -8.57 4.39
N ASP A 63 16.23 -9.42 4.55
CA ASP A 63 17.49 -9.04 5.18
C ASP A 63 18.68 -9.66 4.41
N PRO A 64 19.52 -8.87 3.74
CA PRO A 64 19.48 -7.41 3.66
C PRO A 64 18.30 -6.89 2.83
N PHE A 65 17.76 -5.74 3.23
CA PHE A 65 16.63 -5.12 2.57
C PHE A 65 17.05 -4.20 1.42
N THR A 66 16.28 -4.25 0.32
CA THR A 66 16.38 -3.32 -0.80
C THR A 66 14.96 -2.92 -1.22
N PRO A 67 14.66 -1.61 -1.34
CA PRO A 67 13.31 -1.18 -1.73
C PRO A 67 12.98 -1.53 -3.18
N ALA A 68 11.70 -1.82 -3.44
CA ALA A 68 11.16 -2.02 -4.77
C ALA A 68 10.82 -0.65 -5.37
N ARG A 69 11.67 -0.16 -6.27
CA ARG A 69 11.50 1.16 -6.90
C ARG A 69 10.64 1.12 -8.15
N LYS A 70 10.55 -0.02 -8.80
CA LYS A 70 9.78 -0.20 -10.04
C LYS A 70 8.57 -1.10 -9.83
N ALA A 71 8.78 -2.28 -9.24
CA ALA A 71 7.69 -3.18 -8.89
C ALA A 71 6.81 -2.52 -7.82
N HIS A 72 5.49 -2.57 -7.99
CA HIS A 72 4.56 -1.92 -7.08
C HIS A 72 3.15 -2.50 -7.21
N PRO A 73 2.37 -2.53 -6.12
CA PRO A 73 0.95 -2.82 -6.21
C PRO A 73 0.19 -1.59 -6.71
N GLY A 74 -0.91 -1.82 -7.43
CA GLY A 74 -1.87 -0.79 -7.82
C GLY A 74 -3.17 -1.00 -7.05
N LEU A 75 -3.58 -0.03 -6.26
CA LEU A 75 -4.80 -0.06 -5.47
C LEU A 75 -5.83 0.88 -6.08
N VAL A 76 -7.10 0.47 -6.10
CA VAL A 76 -8.18 1.24 -6.72
C VAL A 76 -9.10 1.82 -5.67
N CYS A 77 -9.26 3.15 -5.69
CA CYS A 77 -10.29 3.86 -4.94
C CYS A 77 -11.58 3.93 -5.75
N ALA A 78 -12.71 3.98 -5.08
CA ALA A 78 -14.01 4.04 -5.75
C ALA A 78 -14.25 5.41 -6.42
N THR A 79 -13.73 6.49 -5.85
CA THR A 79 -14.02 7.87 -6.31
C THR A 79 -12.75 8.72 -6.34
N LEU A 80 -12.81 9.79 -7.14
CA LEU A 80 -11.74 10.80 -7.17
C LEU A 80 -11.56 11.47 -5.80
N ARG A 81 -12.65 11.71 -5.08
CA ARG A 81 -12.61 12.28 -3.73
C ARG A 81 -11.80 11.39 -2.78
N GLU A 82 -12.02 10.09 -2.83
CA GLU A 82 -11.28 9.12 -2.01
C GLU A 82 -9.79 9.08 -2.40
N LEU A 83 -9.50 9.13 -3.70
CA LEU A 83 -8.12 9.19 -4.20
C LEU A 83 -7.39 10.44 -3.68
N GLU A 84 -8.02 11.61 -3.81
CA GLU A 84 -7.45 12.88 -3.36
C GLU A 84 -7.28 12.93 -1.83
N ALA A 85 -8.27 12.42 -1.09
CA ALA A 85 -8.17 12.34 0.38
C ALA A 85 -7.03 11.41 0.83
N THR A 86 -6.83 10.31 0.13
CA THR A 86 -5.72 9.38 0.40
C THR A 86 -4.38 10.05 0.12
N ALA A 87 -4.26 10.72 -1.03
CA ALA A 87 -3.05 11.48 -1.36
C ALA A 87 -2.72 12.53 -0.29
N GLU A 88 -3.73 13.25 0.17
CA GLU A 88 -3.57 14.28 1.19
C GLU A 88 -3.08 13.70 2.54
N ARG A 89 -3.61 12.56 2.97
CA ARG A 89 -3.14 11.88 4.18
C ARG A 89 -1.68 11.46 4.07
N ILE A 90 -1.30 10.91 2.92
CA ILE A 90 0.08 10.46 2.65
C ILE A 90 1.03 11.65 2.69
N GLU A 91 0.69 12.75 2.05
CA GLU A 91 1.51 13.97 2.04
C GLU A 91 1.62 14.60 3.43
N ARG A 92 0.52 14.69 4.18
CA ARG A 92 0.54 15.22 5.55
C ARG A 92 1.41 14.37 6.49
N ALA A 93 1.47 13.08 6.25
CA ALA A 93 2.32 12.18 7.03
C ALA A 93 3.81 12.31 6.66
N GLY A 94 4.14 13.08 5.64
CA GLY A 94 5.53 13.38 5.25
C GLY A 94 6.12 12.42 4.23
N TYR A 95 5.31 11.60 3.59
CA TYR A 95 5.78 10.65 2.58
C TYR A 95 5.87 11.29 1.19
N GLU A 96 6.77 10.77 0.37
CA GLU A 96 6.87 11.17 -1.04
C GLU A 96 5.62 10.77 -1.81
N LEU A 97 5.11 11.69 -2.63
CA LEU A 97 3.98 11.47 -3.51
C LEU A 97 4.17 12.26 -4.81
N SER A 98 3.81 11.66 -5.94
CA SER A 98 3.92 12.28 -7.24
C SER A 98 2.65 12.12 -8.05
N TRP A 99 2.16 13.23 -8.59
CA TRP A 99 1.07 13.28 -9.57
C TRP A 99 1.59 13.32 -11.02
N ALA A 100 2.90 13.18 -11.25
CA ALA A 100 3.50 13.30 -12.58
C ALA A 100 2.87 12.37 -13.61
N GLU A 101 2.42 11.18 -13.18
CA GLU A 101 1.79 10.19 -14.05
C GLU A 101 0.26 10.18 -13.94
N ARG A 102 -0.33 11.29 -13.46
CA ARG A 102 -1.76 11.39 -13.14
C ARG A 102 -2.67 10.92 -14.27
N ASP A 103 -2.39 11.33 -15.49
CA ASP A 103 -3.26 11.12 -16.64
C ASP A 103 -2.65 10.20 -17.71
N THR A 104 -1.55 9.50 -17.41
CA THR A 104 -0.84 8.68 -18.40
C THR A 104 -1.34 7.24 -18.52
N PHE A 105 -2.26 6.81 -17.65
CA PHE A 105 -2.90 5.51 -17.75
C PHE A 105 -4.34 5.71 -18.26
N GLU A 106 -4.58 5.36 -19.52
CA GLU A 106 -5.89 5.55 -20.15
C GLU A 106 -7.01 4.91 -19.31
N GLY A 107 -8.05 5.68 -19.03
CA GLY A 107 -9.21 5.24 -18.24
C GLY A 107 -9.08 5.42 -16.74
N TYR A 108 -7.93 5.92 -16.26
CA TYR A 108 -7.69 6.10 -14.82
C TYR A 108 -7.05 7.44 -14.51
N ILE A 109 -7.25 7.87 -13.28
CA ILE A 109 -6.50 8.97 -12.63
C ILE A 109 -5.71 8.31 -11.51
N ARG A 110 -4.43 8.66 -11.35
CA ARG A 110 -3.56 7.98 -10.39
C ARG A 110 -2.48 8.86 -9.80
N PHE A 111 -1.93 8.43 -8.68
CA PHE A 111 -0.68 8.96 -8.14
C PHE A 111 0.25 7.80 -7.76
N HIS A 112 1.52 8.11 -7.63
CA HIS A 112 2.52 7.22 -7.07
C HIS A 112 3.03 7.78 -5.75
N ALA A 113 3.33 6.89 -4.82
CA ALA A 113 3.91 7.27 -3.53
C ALA A 113 5.02 6.26 -3.18
N CYS A 114 5.84 6.61 -2.20
CA CYS A 114 6.79 5.69 -1.59
C CYS A 114 6.40 5.47 -0.13
N ASP A 115 6.45 4.20 0.31
CA ASP A 115 6.29 3.91 1.74
C ASP A 115 7.53 4.38 2.52
N GLY A 116 7.53 4.20 3.85
CA GLY A 116 8.65 4.62 4.69
C GLY A 116 9.95 3.86 4.47
N PHE A 117 9.91 2.81 3.66
CA PHE A 117 11.07 1.98 3.31
C PHE A 117 11.60 2.29 1.91
N GLY A 118 10.89 3.13 1.14
CA GLY A 118 11.23 3.45 -0.23
C GLY A 118 10.57 2.56 -1.29
N ASN A 119 9.65 1.67 -0.91
CA ASN A 119 8.88 0.87 -1.87
C ASN A 119 7.85 1.75 -2.57
N ARG A 120 7.67 1.51 -3.87
CA ARG A 120 6.70 2.24 -4.70
C ARG A 120 5.29 1.69 -4.52
N ILE A 121 4.32 2.59 -4.44
CA ILE A 121 2.88 2.29 -4.37
C ILE A 121 2.16 3.12 -5.41
N GLU A 122 1.17 2.55 -6.07
CA GLU A 122 0.27 3.27 -6.97
C GLU A 122 -1.15 3.22 -6.41
N VAL A 123 -1.83 4.36 -6.43
CA VAL A 123 -3.25 4.43 -6.09
C VAL A 123 -3.98 5.11 -7.24
N MET A 124 -5.11 4.56 -7.65
CA MET A 124 -5.84 5.00 -8.83
C MET A 124 -7.35 4.98 -8.62
N THR A 125 -8.06 5.65 -9.51
CA THR A 125 -9.51 5.60 -9.60
C THR A 125 -9.91 5.66 -11.07
N PRO A 126 -11.05 5.04 -11.48
CA PRO A 126 -11.56 5.22 -12.84
C PRO A 126 -11.76 6.70 -13.17
N ALA A 127 -11.41 7.11 -14.39
CA ALA A 127 -11.47 8.50 -14.83
C ALA A 127 -12.89 9.02 -15.12
N GLY A 128 -13.88 8.26 -14.83
CA GLY A 128 -15.29 8.67 -15.01
C GLY A 128 -16.03 7.77 -15.91
#